data_f80fe9e838147fc0841969ce04602a5a
#
_entry.id   f80fe9e838147fc0841969ce04602a5a
#
_cell.length_a   1.000
_cell.length_b   1.000
_cell.length_c   1.000
_cell.angle_alpha   90.00
_cell.angle_beta   90.00
_cell.angle_gamma   90.00
#
_symmetry.space_group_name_H-M   'P 1'
#
loop_
_entity.id
_entity.type
_entity.pdbx_description
1 polymer ?
#
loop_
_entity_poly.entity_id
_entity_poly.type
_entity_poly.pdbx_seq_one_letter_code
_entity_poly.pdbx_strand_id
1 'polypeptide(L)'
;MAVIAGTTSCDDFLDREPMSSISPETYYSTAAQLEANLNDEYPNVLPSFGQWTYGIFGEDKGTDNQIEVNANDRYTQDRWKVPHSESDNWKFERIYRINFFLSEALPKFGEDMSGSQNTISGSVATIKHYIGEMYFLRAYEYFKKLQLFGDFPIIDQPLADEMEALREASKRFPRNEVARFIISDLDKAYAYMSDVDMATTRINKDAA
;
A
#
# COMPACT_ATOMS: atom_id res chain seq x y z
N MET A 1 57.98 -23.06 -23.41
CA MET A 1 56.57 -23.43 -23.16
C MET A 1 56.12 -22.80 -21.87
N ALA A 2 55.34 -21.73 -21.88
CA ALA A 2 54.79 -21.13 -20.68
C ALA A 2 53.36 -21.66 -20.50
N VAL A 3 53.12 -22.33 -19.36
CA VAL A 3 51.77 -22.80 -18.98
C VAL A 3 51.07 -21.66 -18.28
N ILE A 4 50.03 -21.11 -18.90
CA ILE A 4 49.12 -20.15 -18.30
C ILE A 4 48.09 -20.96 -17.50
N ALA A 5 48.23 -20.96 -16.15
CA ALA A 5 47.22 -21.47 -15.25
C ALA A 5 46.05 -20.48 -15.25
N GLY A 6 44.92 -20.89 -15.85
CA GLY A 6 43.65 -20.13 -15.78
C GLY A 6 43.09 -20.20 -14.35
N THR A 7 42.97 -19.06 -13.70
CA THR A 7 42.22 -18.94 -12.44
C THR A 7 40.75 -18.94 -12.79
N THR A 8 40.08 -20.08 -12.64
CA THR A 8 38.60 -20.10 -12.59
C THR A 8 38.17 -19.45 -11.26
N SER A 9 37.71 -18.20 -11.32
CA SER A 9 37.06 -17.56 -10.20
C SER A 9 35.73 -18.27 -9.96
N CYS A 10 35.51 -18.73 -8.74
CA CYS A 10 34.22 -19.26 -8.30
C CYS A 10 33.32 -18.08 -8.00
N ASP A 11 32.58 -17.58 -8.97
CA ASP A 11 31.55 -16.53 -8.77
C ASP A 11 30.42 -17.04 -7.85
N ASP A 12 30.17 -18.34 -7.85
CA ASP A 12 29.10 -19.00 -7.06
C ASP A 12 29.30 -18.93 -5.52
N PHE A 13 30.51 -18.55 -5.05
CA PHE A 13 30.81 -18.43 -3.61
C PHE A 13 30.48 -17.04 -3.06
N LEU A 14 30.43 -16.00 -3.91
CA LEU A 14 30.19 -14.62 -3.52
C LEU A 14 28.70 -14.25 -3.60
N ASP A 15 27.91 -14.97 -4.40
CA ASP A 15 26.47 -14.77 -4.59
C ASP A 15 25.59 -15.63 -3.65
N ARG A 16 26.12 -16.04 -2.51
CA ARG A 16 25.28 -16.71 -1.50
C ARG A 16 24.35 -15.69 -0.84
N GLU A 17 23.06 -15.81 -1.15
CA GLU A 17 22.03 -15.14 -0.39
C GLU A 17 22.18 -15.49 1.11
N PRO A 18 22.09 -14.50 2.02
CA PRO A 18 22.17 -14.77 3.46
C PRO A 18 21.06 -15.76 3.84
N MET A 19 21.41 -16.92 4.38
CA MET A 19 20.44 -17.94 4.83
C MET A 19 19.48 -17.44 5.91
N SER A 20 19.71 -16.25 6.46
CA SER A 20 18.92 -15.62 7.53
C SER A 20 18.06 -14.46 7.07
N SER A 21 18.12 -14.06 5.80
CA SER A 21 17.27 -13.01 5.24
C SER A 21 16.37 -13.60 4.15
N ILE A 22 15.09 -13.39 4.27
CA ILE A 22 14.12 -13.71 3.21
C ILE A 22 14.27 -12.63 2.15
N SER A 23 14.72 -12.99 0.94
CA SER A 23 14.79 -12.03 -0.16
C SER A 23 13.38 -11.70 -0.69
N PRO A 24 13.13 -10.50 -1.22
CA PRO A 24 11.84 -10.15 -1.81
C PRO A 24 11.38 -11.12 -2.90
N GLU A 25 12.32 -11.66 -3.70
CA GLU A 25 12.01 -12.62 -4.77
C GLU A 25 11.40 -13.91 -4.22
N THR A 26 11.79 -14.34 -3.03
CA THR A 26 11.30 -15.58 -2.40
C THR A 26 10.12 -15.34 -1.48
N TYR A 27 9.92 -14.11 -0.96
CA TYR A 27 8.89 -13.82 0.03
C TYR A 27 7.48 -13.92 -0.57
N TYR A 28 7.19 -13.32 -1.71
CA TYR A 28 5.83 -13.33 -2.28
C TYR A 28 5.55 -14.57 -3.12
N SER A 29 5.85 -15.76 -2.61
CA SER A 29 5.73 -17.04 -3.32
C SER A 29 4.53 -17.88 -2.89
N THR A 30 3.85 -17.54 -1.81
CA THR A 30 2.68 -18.26 -1.30
C THR A 30 1.53 -17.33 -0.90
N ALA A 31 0.28 -17.80 -1.01
CA ALA A 31 -0.90 -17.07 -0.55
C ALA A 31 -0.81 -16.69 0.94
N ALA A 32 -0.22 -17.54 1.77
CA ALA A 32 -0.04 -17.26 3.20
C ALA A 32 0.91 -16.07 3.46
N GLN A 33 1.95 -15.90 2.64
CA GLN A 33 2.84 -14.74 2.74
C GLN A 33 2.16 -13.45 2.30
N LEU A 34 1.34 -13.50 1.25
CA LEU A 34 0.49 -12.37 0.84
C LEU A 34 -0.46 -11.98 1.96
N GLU A 35 -1.13 -12.95 2.56
CA GLU A 35 -2.04 -12.74 3.69
C GLU A 35 -1.34 -12.12 4.90
N ALA A 36 -0.17 -12.63 5.26
CA ALA A 36 0.60 -12.09 6.38
C ALA A 36 0.97 -10.62 6.17
N ASN A 37 1.37 -10.24 4.96
CA ASN A 37 1.67 -8.85 4.61
C ASN A 37 0.42 -7.96 4.68
N LEU A 38 -0.71 -8.42 4.13
CA LEU A 38 -1.99 -7.71 4.25
C LEU A 38 -2.41 -7.51 5.70
N ASN A 39 -2.29 -8.54 6.54
CA ASN A 39 -2.65 -8.46 7.95
C ASN A 39 -1.81 -7.43 8.72
N ASP A 40 -0.57 -7.21 8.29
CA ASP A 40 0.28 -6.13 8.83
C ASP A 40 -0.18 -4.74 8.37
N GLU A 41 -0.69 -4.62 7.14
CA GLU A 41 -1.16 -3.32 6.62
C GLU A 41 -2.54 -2.89 7.15
N TYR A 42 -3.43 -3.83 7.49
CA TYR A 42 -4.78 -3.52 7.98
C TYR A 42 -4.81 -2.52 9.13
N PRO A 43 -4.11 -2.74 10.27
CA PRO A 43 -4.11 -1.79 11.39
C PRO A 43 -3.42 -0.46 11.07
N ASN A 44 -2.58 -0.43 10.03
CA ASN A 44 -1.85 0.76 9.63
C ASN A 44 -2.68 1.68 8.72
N VAL A 45 -3.56 1.11 7.92
CA VAL A 45 -4.35 1.85 6.92
C VAL A 45 -5.77 2.11 7.41
N LEU A 46 -6.45 1.08 7.94
CA LEU A 46 -7.85 1.19 8.34
C LEU A 46 -8.01 1.82 9.73
N PRO A 47 -9.15 2.49 9.98
CA PRO A 47 -9.44 3.03 11.32
C PRO A 47 -9.58 1.90 12.33
N SER A 48 -8.86 2.02 13.44
CA SER A 48 -8.94 1.06 14.54
C SER A 48 -10.06 1.44 15.51
N PHE A 49 -10.83 0.44 15.96
CA PHE A 49 -11.80 0.62 17.01
C PHE A 49 -11.10 0.48 18.39
N GLY A 50 -10.52 1.56 18.87
CA GLY A 50 -9.87 1.60 20.17
C GLY A 50 -10.76 2.28 21.23
N GLN A 51 -10.39 2.14 22.51
CA GLN A 51 -11.11 2.72 23.65
C GLN A 51 -11.41 4.23 23.51
N TRP A 52 -10.60 4.95 22.73
CA TRP A 52 -10.70 6.41 22.57
C TRP A 52 -10.90 6.85 21.12
N THR A 53 -10.80 5.96 20.15
CA THR A 53 -10.88 6.30 18.71
C THR A 53 -12.23 6.03 18.10
N TYR A 54 -12.97 5.08 18.63
CA TYR A 54 -14.32 4.69 18.16
C TYR A 54 -14.42 4.36 16.65
N GLY A 55 -13.31 4.00 16.00
CA GLY A 55 -13.28 3.68 14.58
C GLY A 55 -13.73 4.87 13.71
N ILE A 56 -14.61 4.62 12.76
CA ILE A 56 -15.15 5.64 11.82
C ILE A 56 -15.86 6.79 12.56
N PHE A 57 -16.49 6.53 13.70
CA PHE A 57 -17.13 7.60 14.48
C PHE A 57 -16.14 8.66 14.98
N GLY A 58 -14.86 8.32 15.09
CA GLY A 58 -13.81 9.27 15.44
C GLY A 58 -13.49 10.26 14.32
N GLU A 59 -13.85 9.96 13.07
CA GLU A 59 -13.63 10.84 11.92
C GLU A 59 -14.55 12.08 11.94
N ASP A 60 -15.67 12.03 12.67
CA ASP A 60 -16.57 13.16 12.85
C ASP A 60 -16.08 14.18 13.91
N LYS A 61 -14.97 13.93 14.56
CA LYS A 61 -14.38 14.86 15.53
C LYS A 61 -14.00 16.19 14.88
N GLY A 62 -14.45 17.28 15.49
CA GLY A 62 -14.21 18.63 14.98
C GLY A 62 -15.05 18.99 13.77
N THR A 63 -16.15 18.30 13.53
CA THR A 63 -17.21 18.67 12.59
C THR A 63 -18.39 19.30 13.34
N ASP A 64 -19.42 19.72 12.63
CA ASP A 64 -20.68 20.20 13.20
C ASP A 64 -21.50 19.08 13.88
N ASN A 65 -21.17 17.82 13.61
CA ASN A 65 -21.84 16.65 14.19
C ASN A 65 -21.26 16.23 15.54
N GLN A 66 -19.95 16.49 15.77
CA GLN A 66 -19.26 16.03 16.97
C GLN A 66 -18.25 17.06 17.49
N ILE A 67 -18.50 17.57 18.72
CA ILE A 67 -17.63 18.52 19.40
C ILE A 67 -16.73 17.76 20.39
N GLU A 68 -15.44 18.02 20.36
CA GLU A 68 -14.51 17.52 21.37
C GLU A 68 -14.60 18.33 22.69
N VAL A 69 -14.34 17.66 23.81
CA VAL A 69 -14.30 18.30 25.14
C VAL A 69 -13.25 19.42 25.18
N ASN A 70 -12.15 19.25 24.49
CA ASN A 70 -11.16 20.31 24.28
C ASN A 70 -11.41 20.93 22.90
N ALA A 71 -12.16 22.03 22.87
CA ALA A 71 -12.49 22.77 21.65
C ALA A 71 -11.22 23.25 20.90
N ASN A 72 -10.50 22.32 20.31
CA ASN A 72 -9.37 22.55 19.42
C ASN A 72 -9.76 22.19 17.99
N ASP A 73 -10.95 22.64 17.63
CA ASP A 73 -11.50 22.24 16.36
C ASP A 73 -11.03 23.16 15.23
N ARG A 74 -11.04 22.57 14.05
CA ARG A 74 -10.68 23.17 12.77
C ARG A 74 -11.55 24.40 12.42
N TYR A 75 -12.73 24.49 13.00
CA TYR A 75 -13.74 25.49 12.66
C TYR A 75 -13.81 26.64 13.68
N THR A 76 -13.05 26.53 14.78
CA THR A 76 -12.96 27.62 15.78
C THR A 76 -12.10 28.75 15.24
N GLN A 77 -12.62 29.97 15.27
CA GLN A 77 -11.93 31.16 14.79
C GLN A 77 -10.50 31.24 15.37
N ASP A 78 -9.52 31.55 14.54
CA ASP A 78 -8.09 31.70 14.86
C ASP A 78 -7.36 30.43 15.35
N ARG A 79 -8.00 29.26 15.33
CA ARG A 79 -7.38 27.99 15.76
C ARG A 79 -6.71 27.24 14.62
N TRP A 80 -7.18 27.40 13.39
CA TRP A 80 -6.58 26.79 12.22
C TRP A 80 -5.31 27.53 11.81
N LYS A 81 -4.16 26.96 12.13
CA LYS A 81 -2.85 27.49 11.73
C LYS A 81 -2.16 26.45 10.86
N VAL A 82 -1.58 26.91 9.74
CA VAL A 82 -0.68 26.08 8.96
C VAL A 82 0.59 25.83 9.80
N PRO A 83 0.93 24.58 10.12
CA PRO A 83 2.13 24.29 10.90
C PRO A 83 3.37 24.66 10.12
N HIS A 84 4.39 25.19 10.81
CA HIS A 84 5.70 25.50 10.23
C HIS A 84 6.61 24.28 10.11
N SER A 85 6.24 23.16 10.72
CA SER A 85 6.97 21.90 10.70
C SER A 85 6.26 20.87 9.83
N GLU A 86 6.99 19.83 9.44
CA GLU A 86 6.41 18.69 8.75
C GLU A 86 5.24 18.09 9.52
N SER A 87 4.18 17.76 8.80
CA SER A 87 3.06 17.02 9.35
C SER A 87 3.36 15.53 9.26
N ASP A 88 3.09 14.79 10.34
CA ASP A 88 3.12 13.33 10.32
C ASP A 88 2.19 12.71 9.26
N ASN A 89 1.26 13.51 8.77
CA ASN A 89 0.35 13.09 7.70
C ASN A 89 0.98 13.15 6.30
N TRP A 90 2.10 13.89 6.11
CA TRP A 90 2.83 13.96 4.84
C TRP A 90 3.91 12.87 4.79
N LYS A 91 3.49 11.61 4.85
CA LYS A 91 4.36 10.42 4.79
C LYS A 91 3.91 9.51 3.67
N PHE A 92 4.88 8.86 3.03
CA PHE A 92 4.68 7.97 1.87
C PHE A 92 5.01 6.51 2.19
N GLU A 93 5.44 6.21 3.41
CA GLU A 93 5.86 4.87 3.81
C GLU A 93 4.80 3.80 3.52
N ARG A 94 3.53 4.06 3.86
CA ARG A 94 2.43 3.12 3.60
C ARG A 94 2.18 2.93 2.11
N ILE A 95 2.19 4.03 1.35
CA ILE A 95 2.06 3.99 -0.11
C ILE A 95 3.20 3.17 -0.72
N TYR A 96 4.44 3.37 -0.24
CA TYR A 96 5.60 2.58 -0.67
C TYR A 96 5.41 1.09 -0.37
N ARG A 97 5.02 0.70 0.84
CA ARG A 97 4.81 -0.71 1.23
C ARG A 97 3.73 -1.38 0.37
N ILE A 98 2.62 -0.69 0.12
CA ILE A 98 1.55 -1.19 -0.74
C ILE A 98 2.03 -1.34 -2.18
N ASN A 99 2.73 -0.35 -2.71
CA ASN A 99 3.29 -0.40 -4.06
C ASN A 99 4.32 -1.51 -4.21
N PHE A 100 5.15 -1.72 -3.18
CA PHE A 100 6.11 -2.82 -3.14
C PHE A 100 5.42 -4.19 -3.20
N PHE A 101 4.37 -4.39 -2.40
CA PHE A 101 3.56 -5.61 -2.50
C PHE A 101 3.01 -5.83 -3.92
N LEU A 102 2.41 -4.80 -4.49
CA LEU A 102 1.83 -4.89 -5.84
C LEU A 102 2.89 -5.17 -6.91
N SER A 103 4.06 -4.52 -6.81
CA SER A 103 5.16 -4.73 -7.77
C SER A 103 5.75 -6.14 -7.72
N GLU A 104 5.68 -6.81 -6.56
CA GLU A 104 6.15 -8.18 -6.39
C GLU A 104 5.08 -9.24 -6.72
N ALA A 105 3.83 -8.98 -6.35
CA ALA A 105 2.76 -9.94 -6.51
C ALA A 105 2.20 -9.99 -7.94
N LEU A 106 2.04 -8.84 -8.61
CA LEU A 106 1.43 -8.78 -9.95
C LEU A 106 2.21 -9.57 -11.02
N PRO A 107 3.53 -9.44 -11.15
CA PRO A 107 4.29 -10.23 -12.14
C PRO A 107 4.21 -11.73 -11.87
N LYS A 108 4.17 -12.14 -10.60
CA LYS A 108 4.07 -13.56 -10.21
C LYS A 108 2.68 -14.13 -10.42
N PHE A 109 1.64 -13.32 -10.32
CA PHE A 109 0.26 -13.74 -10.56
C PHE A 109 -0.12 -13.73 -12.04
N GLY A 110 0.45 -12.82 -12.81
CA GLY A 110 0.15 -12.52 -14.20
C GLY A 110 -0.67 -11.25 -14.34
N GLU A 111 -0.18 -10.31 -15.14
CA GLU A 111 -0.75 -8.96 -15.32
C GLU A 111 -2.18 -8.98 -15.88
N ASP A 112 -2.56 -10.03 -16.61
CA ASP A 112 -3.91 -10.23 -17.15
C ASP A 112 -4.96 -10.58 -16.07
N MET A 113 -4.51 -10.83 -14.85
CA MET A 113 -5.33 -11.23 -13.71
C MET A 113 -6.19 -12.48 -13.93
N SER A 114 -5.87 -13.30 -14.94
CA SER A 114 -6.54 -14.58 -15.21
C SER A 114 -6.08 -15.69 -14.27
N GLY A 115 -4.87 -15.56 -13.73
CA GLY A 115 -4.18 -16.59 -12.95
C GLY A 115 -3.60 -17.73 -13.79
N SER A 116 -3.66 -17.65 -15.12
CA SER A 116 -3.08 -18.67 -16.02
C SER A 116 -1.56 -18.74 -15.95
N GLN A 117 -0.92 -17.62 -15.60
CA GLN A 117 0.54 -17.48 -15.45
C GLN A 117 0.96 -17.46 -13.98
N ASN A 118 0.04 -17.71 -13.06
CA ASN A 118 0.30 -17.61 -11.62
C ASN A 118 1.38 -18.62 -11.17
N THR A 119 2.41 -18.08 -10.54
CA THR A 119 3.51 -18.85 -9.92
C THR A 119 3.42 -18.88 -8.39
N ILE A 120 2.47 -18.13 -7.81
CA ILE A 120 2.26 -18.08 -6.36
C ILE A 120 1.50 -19.33 -5.93
N SER A 121 2.03 -20.05 -4.94
CA SER A 121 1.40 -21.25 -4.41
C SER A 121 0.14 -20.91 -3.61
N GLY A 122 -0.98 -21.54 -3.96
CA GLY A 122 -2.27 -21.35 -3.30
C GLY A 122 -3.44 -21.29 -4.27
N SER A 123 -4.62 -20.99 -3.77
CA SER A 123 -5.82 -20.82 -4.60
C SER A 123 -5.70 -19.53 -5.43
N VAL A 124 -5.88 -19.63 -6.73
CA VAL A 124 -5.89 -18.49 -7.67
C VAL A 124 -6.92 -17.44 -7.23
N ALA A 125 -8.12 -17.88 -6.82
CA ALA A 125 -9.17 -16.96 -6.35
C ALA A 125 -8.75 -16.22 -5.07
N THR A 126 -8.12 -16.91 -4.13
CA THR A 126 -7.61 -16.33 -2.87
C THR A 126 -6.51 -15.31 -3.14
N ILE A 127 -5.54 -15.65 -4.00
CA ILE A 127 -4.42 -14.75 -4.35
C ILE A 127 -4.96 -13.49 -5.03
N LYS A 128 -5.88 -13.68 -5.99
CA LYS A 128 -6.53 -12.55 -6.69
C LYS A 128 -7.28 -11.64 -5.71
N HIS A 129 -7.97 -12.21 -4.74
CA HIS A 129 -8.66 -11.47 -3.68
C HIS A 129 -7.67 -10.63 -2.86
N TYR A 130 -6.55 -11.20 -2.43
CA TYR A 130 -5.53 -10.48 -1.66
C TYR A 130 -4.90 -9.31 -2.45
N ILE A 131 -4.70 -9.49 -3.75
CA ILE A 131 -4.26 -8.39 -4.62
C ILE A 131 -5.35 -7.29 -4.67
N GLY A 132 -6.61 -7.67 -4.75
CA GLY A 132 -7.75 -6.74 -4.71
C GLY A 132 -7.82 -5.96 -3.39
N GLU A 133 -7.63 -6.62 -2.25
CA GLU A 133 -7.57 -5.97 -0.95
C GLU A 133 -6.44 -4.92 -0.89
N MET A 134 -5.28 -5.22 -1.47
CA MET A 134 -4.15 -4.28 -1.47
C MET A 134 -4.45 -3.04 -2.33
N TYR A 135 -5.16 -3.18 -3.46
CA TYR A 135 -5.65 -2.04 -4.22
C TYR A 135 -6.66 -1.20 -3.41
N PHE A 136 -7.55 -1.85 -2.67
CA PHE A 136 -8.47 -1.15 -1.77
C PHE A 136 -7.72 -0.35 -0.69
N LEU A 137 -6.73 -0.95 -0.04
CA LEU A 137 -5.92 -0.27 0.99
C LEU A 137 -5.17 0.94 0.40
N ARG A 138 -4.67 0.84 -0.83
CA ARG A 138 -4.04 1.98 -1.52
C ARG A 138 -5.04 3.09 -1.80
N ALA A 139 -6.20 2.75 -2.33
CA ALA A 139 -7.28 3.70 -2.59
C ALA A 139 -7.70 4.43 -1.30
N TYR A 140 -7.85 3.69 -0.19
CA TYR A 140 -8.23 4.25 1.09
C TYR A 140 -7.14 5.18 1.68
N GLU A 141 -5.86 4.82 1.58
CA GLU A 141 -4.76 5.69 1.99
C GLU A 141 -4.71 6.97 1.16
N TYR A 142 -4.89 6.88 -0.16
CA TYR A 142 -4.99 8.06 -1.04
C TYR A 142 -6.24 8.90 -0.76
N PHE A 143 -7.35 8.29 -0.39
CA PHE A 143 -8.56 9.01 0.02
C PHE A 143 -8.30 9.87 1.27
N LYS A 144 -7.61 9.35 2.28
CA LYS A 144 -7.18 10.15 3.43
C LYS A 144 -6.27 11.31 3.03
N LYS A 145 -5.31 11.08 2.12
CA LYS A 145 -4.43 12.14 1.60
C LYS A 145 -5.22 13.20 0.83
N LEU A 146 -6.18 12.77 0.00
CA LEU A 146 -7.07 13.69 -0.73
C LEU A 146 -7.89 14.57 0.20
N GLN A 147 -8.46 14.00 1.27
CA GLN A 147 -9.23 14.77 2.26
C GLN A 147 -8.37 15.80 3.02
N LEU A 148 -7.12 15.46 3.33
CA LEU A 148 -6.22 16.32 4.09
C LEU A 148 -5.55 17.40 3.24
N PHE A 149 -5.15 17.06 2.02
CA PHE A 149 -4.24 17.89 1.22
C PHE A 149 -4.86 18.39 -0.10
N GLY A 150 -5.91 17.75 -0.60
CA GLY A 150 -6.44 18.01 -1.93
C GLY A 150 -5.49 17.52 -3.01
N ASP A 151 -4.70 18.43 -3.57
CA ASP A 151 -3.66 18.10 -4.56
C ASP A 151 -2.53 17.31 -3.89
N PHE A 152 -2.20 16.14 -4.46
CA PHE A 152 -1.22 15.21 -3.86
C PHE A 152 -0.41 14.48 -4.93
N PRO A 153 0.86 14.08 -4.66
CA PRO A 153 1.62 13.25 -5.56
C PRO A 153 0.98 11.87 -5.76
N ILE A 154 0.92 11.40 -7.02
CA ILE A 154 0.49 10.04 -7.34
C ILE A 154 1.74 9.19 -7.57
N ILE A 155 1.94 8.20 -6.71
CA ILE A 155 3.05 7.25 -6.75
C ILE A 155 2.42 5.86 -6.76
N ASP A 156 2.50 5.16 -7.88
CA ASP A 156 1.84 3.87 -8.12
C ASP A 156 2.81 2.67 -8.14
N GLN A 157 4.11 2.95 -8.00
CA GLN A 157 5.18 1.95 -7.98
C GLN A 157 6.27 2.34 -6.98
N PRO A 158 7.11 1.39 -6.53
CA PRO A 158 8.30 1.71 -5.75
C PRO A 158 9.23 2.63 -6.56
N LEU A 159 9.77 3.64 -5.90
CA LEU A 159 10.71 4.58 -6.53
C LEU A 159 12.14 4.16 -6.24
N ALA A 160 13.02 4.37 -7.20
CA ALA A 160 14.45 4.28 -6.97
C ALA A 160 14.90 5.40 -6.00
N ASP A 161 15.88 5.09 -5.14
CA ASP A 161 16.50 6.06 -4.24
C ASP A 161 17.47 6.96 -5.01
N GLU A 162 16.94 7.71 -5.96
CA GLU A 162 17.65 8.63 -6.81
C GLU A 162 16.98 10.01 -6.74
N MET A 163 17.78 11.06 -6.55
CA MET A 163 17.31 12.42 -6.33
C MET A 163 16.35 12.90 -7.44
N GLU A 164 16.64 12.61 -8.70
CA GLU A 164 15.80 13.07 -9.82
C GLU A 164 14.47 12.33 -9.88
N ALA A 165 14.47 11.01 -9.64
CA ALA A 165 13.26 10.21 -9.57
C ALA A 165 12.34 10.68 -8.43
N LEU A 166 12.90 10.92 -7.25
CA LEU A 166 12.17 11.43 -6.08
C LEU A 166 11.63 12.84 -6.32
N ARG A 167 12.41 13.71 -6.96
CA ARG A 167 12.01 15.08 -7.30
C ARG A 167 10.83 15.08 -8.30
N GLU A 168 10.90 14.27 -9.33
CA GLU A 168 9.81 14.15 -10.31
C GLU A 168 8.54 13.62 -9.66
N ALA A 169 8.66 12.54 -8.88
CA ALA A 169 7.54 11.93 -8.17
C ALA A 169 6.93 12.83 -7.07
N SER A 170 7.64 13.84 -6.60
CA SER A 170 7.13 14.79 -5.59
C SER A 170 6.15 15.82 -6.14
N LYS A 171 5.98 15.91 -7.44
CA LYS A 171 5.03 16.84 -8.07
C LYS A 171 3.59 16.47 -7.72
N ARG A 172 2.81 17.48 -7.30
CA ARG A 172 1.41 17.26 -6.97
C ARG A 172 0.55 17.22 -8.22
N PHE A 173 -0.34 16.25 -8.24
CA PHE A 173 -1.42 16.19 -9.22
C PHE A 173 -2.66 16.92 -8.69
N PRO A 174 -3.49 17.52 -9.54
CA PRO A 174 -4.76 18.12 -9.15
C PRO A 174 -5.66 17.11 -8.45
N ARG A 175 -6.44 17.56 -7.46
CA ARG A 175 -7.34 16.69 -6.66
C ARG A 175 -8.26 15.80 -7.47
N ASN A 176 -8.73 16.27 -8.63
CA ASN A 176 -9.58 15.49 -9.51
C ASN A 176 -8.84 14.32 -10.18
N GLU A 177 -7.54 14.43 -10.41
CA GLU A 177 -6.70 13.32 -10.89
C GLU A 177 -6.40 12.33 -9.77
N VAL A 178 -6.13 12.82 -8.58
CA VAL A 178 -6.01 11.97 -7.38
C VAL A 178 -7.31 11.18 -7.15
N ALA A 179 -8.48 11.83 -7.29
CA ALA A 179 -9.76 11.16 -7.17
C ALA A 179 -9.96 10.08 -8.25
N ARG A 180 -9.56 10.34 -9.51
CA ARG A 180 -9.62 9.33 -10.58
C ARG A 180 -8.70 8.15 -10.31
N PHE A 181 -7.52 8.40 -9.76
CA PHE A 181 -6.60 7.35 -9.35
C PHE A 181 -7.21 6.44 -8.26
N ILE A 182 -7.84 7.05 -7.25
CA ILE A 182 -8.58 6.31 -6.20
C ILE A 182 -9.67 5.44 -6.82
N ILE A 183 -10.51 6.00 -7.71
CA ILE A 183 -11.58 5.25 -8.38
C ILE A 183 -11.00 4.10 -9.21
N SER A 184 -9.91 4.32 -9.94
CA SER A 184 -9.24 3.25 -10.71
C SER A 184 -8.76 2.11 -9.83
N ASP A 185 -8.26 2.40 -8.64
CA ASP A 185 -7.84 1.35 -7.68
C ASP A 185 -9.05 0.63 -7.06
N LEU A 186 -10.14 1.35 -6.78
CA LEU A 186 -11.40 0.74 -6.31
C LEU A 186 -12.03 -0.15 -7.39
N ASP A 187 -12.00 0.25 -8.66
CA ASP A 187 -12.48 -0.58 -9.78
C ASP A 187 -11.68 -1.90 -9.87
N LYS A 188 -10.35 -1.84 -9.69
CA LYS A 188 -9.51 -3.04 -9.64
C LYS A 188 -9.82 -3.89 -8.40
N ALA A 189 -9.96 -3.27 -7.24
CA ALA A 189 -10.33 -3.94 -6.01
C ALA A 189 -11.67 -4.69 -6.18
N TYR A 190 -12.69 -4.01 -6.70
CA TYR A 190 -13.99 -4.60 -6.99
C TYR A 190 -13.92 -5.77 -7.97
N ALA A 191 -13.12 -5.64 -9.03
CA ALA A 191 -12.97 -6.69 -10.05
C ALA A 191 -12.18 -7.92 -9.56
N TYR A 192 -11.31 -7.74 -8.57
CA TYR A 192 -10.39 -8.80 -8.12
C TYR A 192 -10.84 -9.47 -6.83
N MET A 193 -11.53 -8.76 -5.94
CA MET A 193 -12.09 -9.36 -4.74
C MET A 193 -13.27 -10.29 -5.05
N SER A 194 -13.43 -11.31 -4.23
CA SER A 194 -14.50 -12.30 -4.34
C SER A 194 -15.71 -11.88 -3.50
N ASP A 195 -16.91 -12.24 -3.96
CA ASP A 195 -18.16 -12.15 -3.18
C ASP A 195 -18.28 -13.28 -2.15
N VAL A 196 -17.42 -14.30 -2.24
CA VAL A 196 -17.49 -15.47 -1.37
C VAL A 196 -16.75 -15.19 -0.07
N ASP A 197 -17.37 -15.56 1.05
CA ASP A 197 -16.84 -15.47 2.42
C ASP A 197 -15.39 -15.92 2.56
N MET A 198 -14.50 -14.94 2.35
CA MET A 198 -13.12 -15.05 2.73
C MET A 198 -12.99 -14.54 4.16
N ALA A 199 -13.41 -15.27 5.15
CA ALA A 199 -13.47 -14.89 6.55
C ALA A 199 -14.21 -13.53 6.83
N THR A 200 -15.15 -13.52 7.72
CA THR A 200 -16.04 -12.38 8.06
C THR A 200 -15.33 -11.11 8.56
N THR A 201 -14.01 -11.15 8.67
CA THR A 201 -13.17 -10.06 9.20
C THR A 201 -12.31 -9.40 8.13
N ARG A 202 -12.38 -9.83 6.86
CA ARG A 202 -11.58 -9.26 5.77
C ARG A 202 -12.41 -8.28 4.92
N ILE A 203 -11.70 -7.37 4.26
CA ILE A 203 -12.31 -6.49 3.25
C ILE A 203 -12.84 -7.39 2.13
N ASN A 204 -14.05 -7.13 1.71
CA ASN A 204 -14.72 -7.82 0.63
C ASN A 204 -15.12 -6.84 -0.47
N LYS A 205 -15.73 -7.36 -1.52
CA LYS A 205 -16.17 -6.58 -2.67
C LYS A 205 -17.17 -5.48 -2.32
N ASP A 206 -17.98 -5.66 -1.28
CA ASP A 206 -18.97 -4.66 -0.86
C ASP A 206 -18.33 -3.42 -0.22
N ALA A 207 -17.05 -3.51 0.18
CA ALA A 207 -16.30 -2.39 0.74
C ALA A 207 -15.71 -1.47 -0.34
N ALA A 208 -15.52 -1.96 -1.57
CA ALA A 208 -14.95 -1.21 -2.68
C ALA A 208 -16.04 -0.52 -3.49
#